data_b42f408bdd6810d3879d2d8b88a56243
#
_entry.id   b42f408bdd6810d3879d2d8b88a56243
#
_cell.length_a   1.000
_cell.length_b   1.000
_cell.length_c   1.000
_cell.angle_alpha   90.00
_cell.angle_beta   90.00
_cell.angle_gamma   90.00
#
_symmetry.space_group_name_H-M   'P 1'
#
loop_
_entity.id
_entity.type
_entity.pdbx_description
1 polymer ?
#
loop_
_entity_poly.entity_id
_entity_poly.type
_entity_poly.pdbx_seq_one_letter_code
_entity_poly.pdbx_strand_id
1 'polypeptide(L)'
;MAGSLSRGRRYVLLLLVLCGYGVVLFRLVTLQVLQAAELSAQADRQHQKTVSLEGARGTIVDRHGKILAMNVEVQSVFGVPNTVDSPLKTARQLSPILHVRTDELERKLRQDRRFVWLARKLDPEQGRRLDRLSLDGIGVVMEGRRFYPKGPLLAHVLGFSGMDGEGLEGVEHRYEPYLHGEKRMMVLQRDALGHTVFPKGMMERSPTPGHNLTLTIDEVIQYIVERELEDAVSRARAKSGTMIVLDPKTGAVLAMAVSPRFDPNAVSALSSDRWRNRALTDAYEPGSTMKAMMAAAAIEERV
;
A
#
# COMPACT_ATOMS: atom_id res chain seq x y z
N MET A 1 -49.66 2.93 65.17
CA MET A 1 -48.89 3.95 65.91
C MET A 1 -47.87 4.62 65.04
N ALA A 2 -48.22 5.71 64.40
CA ALA A 2 -47.26 6.49 63.58
C ALA A 2 -46.53 7.45 64.49
N GLY A 3 -45.29 7.11 64.87
CA GLY A 3 -44.48 7.99 65.77
C GLY A 3 -44.15 9.29 65.03
N SER A 4 -44.67 10.41 65.47
CA SER A 4 -44.34 11.76 64.99
C SER A 4 -42.87 12.05 65.28
N LEU A 5 -42.04 12.05 64.23
CA LEU A 5 -40.64 12.50 64.29
C LEU A 5 -40.58 13.86 64.94
N SER A 6 -39.79 14.05 66.02
CA SER A 6 -39.58 15.34 66.68
C SER A 6 -39.09 16.38 65.66
N ARG A 7 -39.53 17.64 65.79
CA ARG A 7 -39.16 18.74 64.86
C ARG A 7 -37.64 18.79 64.57
N GLY A 8 -36.78 18.54 65.52
CA GLY A 8 -35.33 18.53 65.38
C GLY A 8 -34.85 17.42 64.42
N ARG A 9 -35.44 16.22 64.53
CA ARG A 9 -35.07 15.12 63.60
C ARG A 9 -35.46 15.39 62.13
N ARG A 10 -36.57 16.11 61.87
CA ARG A 10 -36.98 16.55 60.53
C ARG A 10 -36.01 17.57 59.97
N TYR A 11 -35.51 18.52 60.73
CA TYR A 11 -34.50 19.48 60.27
C TYR A 11 -33.15 18.83 59.99
N VAL A 12 -32.73 17.86 60.81
CA VAL A 12 -31.49 17.04 60.49
C VAL A 12 -31.62 16.28 59.24
N LEU A 13 -32.77 15.63 59.00
CA LEU A 13 -33.00 14.90 57.70
C LEU A 13 -33.03 15.87 56.54
N LEU A 14 -33.66 16.99 56.62
CA LEU A 14 -33.72 18.03 55.61
C LEU A 14 -32.31 18.57 55.29
N LEU A 15 -31.50 18.82 56.31
CA LEU A 15 -30.10 19.26 56.15
C LEU A 15 -29.26 18.21 55.44
N LEU A 16 -29.39 16.92 55.78
CA LEU A 16 -28.68 15.82 55.12
C LEU A 16 -29.06 15.71 53.66
N VAL A 17 -30.35 15.86 53.34
CA VAL A 17 -30.81 15.86 51.94
C VAL A 17 -30.26 17.05 51.17
N LEU A 18 -30.28 18.26 51.76
CA LEU A 18 -29.70 19.47 51.14
C LEU A 18 -28.19 19.35 50.92
N CYS A 19 -27.46 18.82 51.91
CA CYS A 19 -26.02 18.53 51.75
C CYS A 19 -25.75 17.52 50.63
N GLY A 20 -26.55 16.45 50.56
CA GLY A 20 -26.47 15.49 49.47
C GLY A 20 -26.70 16.11 48.08
N TYR A 21 -27.72 16.95 47.95
CA TYR A 21 -27.97 17.73 46.75
C TYR A 21 -26.81 18.68 46.41
N GLY A 22 -26.26 19.34 47.41
CA GLY A 22 -25.09 20.22 47.25
C GLY A 22 -23.87 19.49 46.68
N VAL A 23 -23.58 18.28 47.16
CA VAL A 23 -22.49 17.44 46.65
C VAL A 23 -22.73 17.02 45.20
N VAL A 24 -23.97 16.62 44.87
CA VAL A 24 -24.33 16.25 43.51
C VAL A 24 -24.21 17.43 42.54
N LEU A 25 -24.74 18.60 42.92
CA LEU A 25 -24.63 19.83 42.15
C LEU A 25 -23.16 20.26 41.94
N PHE A 26 -22.37 20.22 42.99
CA PHE A 26 -20.93 20.51 42.89
C PHE A 26 -20.24 19.55 41.90
N ARG A 27 -20.52 18.26 41.98
CA ARG A 27 -19.97 17.26 41.08
C ARG A 27 -20.43 17.48 39.65
N LEU A 28 -21.70 17.84 39.46
CA LEU A 28 -22.27 18.11 38.14
C LEU A 28 -21.59 19.32 37.47
N VAL A 29 -21.41 20.42 38.22
CA VAL A 29 -20.67 21.60 37.75
C VAL A 29 -19.21 21.26 37.42
N THR A 30 -18.55 20.47 38.25
CA THR A 30 -17.17 20.03 38.01
C THR A 30 -17.07 19.24 36.70
N LEU A 31 -17.96 18.29 36.46
CA LEU A 31 -17.92 17.46 35.27
C LEU A 31 -18.36 18.21 34.01
N GLN A 32 -19.43 19.01 34.09
CA GLN A 32 -20.03 19.65 32.91
C GLN A 32 -19.42 21.01 32.55
N VAL A 33 -18.75 21.69 33.50
CA VAL A 33 -18.14 23.00 33.22
C VAL A 33 -16.62 22.94 33.31
N LEU A 34 -16.08 22.48 34.44
CA LEU A 34 -14.64 22.50 34.65
C LEU A 34 -13.88 21.43 33.88
N GLN A 35 -14.44 20.23 33.77
CA GLN A 35 -13.83 19.09 33.07
C GLN A 35 -14.46 18.82 31.71
N ALA A 36 -15.44 19.60 31.25
CA ALA A 36 -16.16 19.37 30.00
C ALA A 36 -15.24 19.30 28.80
N ALA A 37 -14.30 20.23 28.66
CA ALA A 37 -13.36 20.28 27.55
C ALA A 37 -12.43 19.06 27.52
N GLU A 38 -11.95 18.62 28.67
CA GLU A 38 -11.05 17.46 28.78
C GLU A 38 -11.80 16.15 28.51
N LEU A 39 -12.98 15.98 29.08
CA LEU A 39 -13.82 14.79 28.86
C LEU A 39 -14.32 14.70 27.42
N SER A 40 -14.67 15.84 26.80
CA SER A 40 -15.03 15.90 25.37
C SER A 40 -13.85 15.52 24.50
N ALA A 41 -12.65 16.03 24.77
CA ALA A 41 -11.44 15.66 24.04
C ALA A 41 -11.08 14.18 24.22
N GLN A 42 -11.33 13.58 25.37
CA GLN A 42 -11.15 12.13 25.59
C GLN A 42 -12.19 11.32 24.81
N ALA A 43 -13.46 11.73 24.81
CA ALA A 43 -14.52 11.11 24.02
C ALA A 43 -14.21 11.17 22.52
N ASP A 44 -13.78 12.33 22.02
CA ASP A 44 -13.37 12.50 20.62
C ASP A 44 -12.22 11.57 20.23
N ARG A 45 -11.21 11.42 21.09
CA ARG A 45 -10.10 10.46 20.86
C ARG A 45 -10.55 9.00 20.83
N GLN A 46 -11.58 8.64 21.60
CA GLN A 46 -12.15 7.28 21.60
C GLN A 46 -13.01 7.01 20.35
N HIS A 47 -13.71 8.04 19.84
CA HIS A 47 -14.62 7.92 18.71
C HIS A 47 -13.96 8.25 17.35
N GLN A 48 -12.79 8.88 17.34
CA GLN A 48 -12.07 9.23 16.13
C GLN A 48 -11.03 8.16 15.79
N LYS A 49 -11.11 7.61 14.58
CA LYS A 49 -10.07 6.78 13.98
C LYS A 49 -9.48 7.53 12.80
N THR A 50 -8.21 7.88 12.90
CA THR A 50 -7.49 8.41 11.76
C THR A 50 -7.14 7.27 10.82
N VAL A 51 -7.60 7.36 9.59
CA VAL A 51 -7.29 6.41 8.51
C VAL A 51 -6.53 7.18 7.43
N SER A 52 -5.39 6.64 7.01
CA SER A 52 -4.69 7.14 5.83
C SER A 52 -5.35 6.54 4.59
N LEU A 53 -5.90 7.40 3.75
CA LEU A 53 -6.36 7.04 2.41
C LEU A 53 -5.30 7.49 1.42
N GLU A 54 -4.95 6.60 0.49
CA GLU A 54 -4.01 6.89 -0.59
C GLU A 54 -4.75 6.92 -1.92
N GLY A 55 -4.44 7.92 -2.74
CA GLY A 55 -4.89 7.96 -4.13
C GLY A 55 -4.26 6.82 -4.94
N ALA A 56 -4.96 6.36 -5.96
CA ALA A 56 -4.41 5.33 -6.85
C ALA A 56 -3.09 5.79 -7.47
N ARG A 57 -2.10 4.90 -7.54
CA ARG A 57 -0.83 5.18 -8.23
C ARG A 57 -1.06 5.33 -9.73
N GLY A 58 -0.39 6.30 -10.36
CA GLY A 58 -0.52 6.60 -11.79
C GLY A 58 -0.12 5.42 -12.69
N THR A 59 -0.75 5.35 -13.85
CA THR A 59 -0.47 4.34 -14.88
C THR A 59 0.77 4.71 -15.67
N ILE A 60 1.61 3.72 -16.03
CA ILE A 60 2.72 3.89 -16.95
C ILE A 60 2.33 3.28 -18.29
N VAL A 61 2.49 4.03 -19.36
CA VAL A 61 2.18 3.61 -20.73
C VAL A 61 3.37 3.79 -21.67
N ASP A 62 3.39 3.07 -22.76
CA ASP A 62 4.33 3.26 -23.85
C ASP A 62 3.98 4.51 -24.68
N ARG A 63 4.78 4.82 -25.70
CA ARG A 63 4.57 5.96 -26.61
C ARG A 63 3.24 5.94 -27.37
N HIS A 64 2.59 4.76 -27.46
CA HIS A 64 1.32 4.53 -28.15
C HIS A 64 0.13 4.38 -27.19
N GLY A 65 0.34 4.61 -25.86
CA GLY A 65 -0.69 4.50 -24.84
C GLY A 65 -0.97 3.06 -24.37
N LYS A 66 -0.12 2.08 -24.73
CA LYS A 66 -0.26 0.71 -24.24
C LYS A 66 0.19 0.63 -22.78
N ILE A 67 -0.59 -0.04 -21.95
CA ILE A 67 -0.34 -0.14 -20.52
C ILE A 67 0.87 -1.04 -20.24
N LEU A 68 1.87 -0.49 -19.56
CA LEU A 68 3.07 -1.17 -19.09
C LEU A 68 3.03 -1.47 -17.59
N ALA A 69 2.44 -0.57 -16.79
CA ALA A 69 2.20 -0.77 -15.37
C ALA A 69 0.92 -0.06 -14.94
N MET A 70 0.11 -0.71 -14.11
CA MET A 70 -1.16 -0.19 -13.60
C MET A 70 -1.42 -0.63 -12.16
N ASN A 71 -2.33 0.05 -11.47
CA ASN A 71 -2.84 -0.40 -10.20
C ASN A 71 -4.10 -1.25 -10.40
N VAL A 72 -4.18 -2.35 -9.65
CA VAL A 72 -5.39 -3.18 -9.55
C VAL A 72 -5.80 -3.27 -8.09
N GLU A 73 -7.09 -3.20 -7.83
CA GLU A 73 -7.61 -3.41 -6.47
C GLU A 73 -7.67 -4.90 -6.17
N VAL A 74 -7.10 -5.28 -5.03
CA VAL A 74 -7.04 -6.66 -4.56
C VAL A 74 -7.37 -6.72 -3.08
N GLN A 75 -7.85 -7.87 -2.63
CA GLN A 75 -8.19 -8.10 -1.24
C GLN A 75 -6.95 -8.36 -0.38
N SER A 76 -6.98 -7.82 0.85
CA SER A 76 -6.04 -8.13 1.92
C SER A 76 -6.82 -8.56 3.15
N VAL A 77 -6.30 -9.53 3.90
CA VAL A 77 -6.97 -10.16 5.04
C VAL A 77 -6.30 -9.76 6.32
N PHE A 78 -7.10 -9.31 7.27
CA PHE A 78 -6.64 -9.03 8.62
C PHE A 78 -7.46 -9.82 9.65
N GLY A 79 -6.88 -10.01 10.80
CA GLY A 79 -7.54 -10.57 11.98
C GLY A 79 -7.65 -9.54 13.10
N VAL A 80 -8.70 -9.68 13.89
CA VAL A 80 -8.91 -9.00 15.18
C VAL A 80 -8.78 -10.06 16.28
N PRO A 81 -7.55 -10.33 16.80
CA PRO A 81 -7.30 -11.48 17.68
C PRO A 81 -8.26 -11.60 18.86
N ASN A 82 -8.63 -10.47 19.48
CA ASN A 82 -9.52 -10.46 20.65
C ASN A 82 -10.98 -10.88 20.36
N THR A 83 -11.37 -11.03 19.08
CA THR A 83 -12.72 -11.44 18.66
C THR A 83 -12.73 -12.81 17.98
N VAL A 84 -11.58 -13.47 17.88
CA VAL A 84 -11.47 -14.81 17.31
C VAL A 84 -11.61 -15.87 18.42
N ASP A 85 -12.74 -16.58 18.45
CA ASP A 85 -13.02 -17.58 19.48
C ASP A 85 -12.01 -18.74 19.49
N SER A 86 -11.65 -19.23 18.32
CA SER A 86 -10.74 -20.39 18.17
C SER A 86 -9.64 -20.13 17.14
N PRO A 87 -8.48 -19.55 17.56
CA PRO A 87 -7.36 -19.21 16.66
C PRO A 87 -6.88 -20.39 15.81
N LEU A 88 -6.78 -21.59 16.39
CA LEU A 88 -6.34 -22.79 15.68
C LEU A 88 -7.34 -23.24 14.60
N LYS A 89 -8.65 -23.22 14.90
CA LYS A 89 -9.70 -23.62 13.94
C LYS A 89 -9.72 -22.63 12.77
N THR A 90 -9.71 -21.33 13.05
CA THR A 90 -9.66 -20.26 12.05
C THR A 90 -8.39 -20.34 11.20
N ALA A 91 -7.23 -20.58 11.82
CA ALA A 91 -5.96 -20.78 11.10
C ALA A 91 -6.00 -21.97 10.14
N ARG A 92 -6.59 -23.12 10.55
CA ARG A 92 -6.75 -24.30 9.67
C ARG A 92 -7.64 -24.04 8.47
N GLN A 93 -8.68 -23.22 8.61
CA GLN A 93 -9.57 -22.85 7.51
C GLN A 93 -8.93 -21.85 6.54
N LEU A 94 -8.13 -20.91 7.05
CA LEU A 94 -7.47 -19.89 6.24
C LEU A 94 -6.19 -20.39 5.55
N SER A 95 -5.45 -21.31 6.17
CA SER A 95 -4.17 -21.81 5.67
C SER A 95 -4.20 -22.28 4.20
N PRO A 96 -5.16 -23.12 3.77
CA PRO A 96 -5.22 -23.60 2.37
C PRO A 96 -5.62 -22.52 1.37
N ILE A 97 -6.24 -21.41 1.82
CA ILE A 97 -6.67 -20.32 0.96
C ILE A 97 -5.54 -19.28 0.83
N LEU A 98 -4.93 -18.92 1.96
CA LEU A 98 -3.90 -17.88 2.02
C LEU A 98 -2.51 -18.39 1.66
N HIS A 99 -2.33 -19.71 1.52
CA HIS A 99 -1.03 -20.37 1.35
C HIS A 99 0.00 -19.98 2.42
N VAL A 100 -0.50 -19.74 3.65
CA VAL A 100 0.31 -19.44 4.84
C VAL A 100 0.20 -20.60 5.81
N ARG A 101 1.29 -20.96 6.46
CA ARG A 101 1.32 -22.07 7.41
C ARG A 101 0.35 -21.87 8.57
N THR A 102 -0.32 -22.93 8.98
CA THR A 102 -1.32 -22.90 10.06
C THR A 102 -0.75 -22.38 11.38
N ASP A 103 0.46 -22.81 11.73
CA ASP A 103 1.15 -22.37 12.95
C ASP A 103 1.50 -20.88 12.95
N GLU A 104 1.82 -20.32 11.80
CA GLU A 104 2.07 -18.90 11.64
C GLU A 104 0.77 -18.08 11.80
N LEU A 105 -0.31 -18.51 11.16
CA LEU A 105 -1.63 -17.87 11.28
C LEU A 105 -2.15 -17.93 12.71
N GLU A 106 -2.04 -19.10 13.35
CA GLU A 106 -2.44 -19.27 14.76
C GLU A 106 -1.65 -18.34 15.68
N ARG A 107 -0.34 -18.26 15.51
CA ARG A 107 0.52 -17.37 16.30
C ARG A 107 0.14 -15.89 16.09
N LYS A 108 -0.19 -15.48 14.87
CA LYS A 108 -0.69 -14.13 14.59
C LYS A 108 -2.03 -13.86 15.28
N LEU A 109 -2.96 -14.82 15.25
CA LEU A 109 -4.29 -14.72 15.86
C LEU A 109 -4.29 -14.83 17.39
N ARG A 110 -3.19 -15.30 18.01
CA ARG A 110 -3.02 -15.34 19.49
C ARG A 110 -2.34 -14.09 20.06
N GLN A 111 -1.95 -13.11 19.24
CA GLN A 111 -1.33 -11.88 19.74
C GLN A 111 -2.35 -11.01 20.49
N ASP A 112 -1.92 -10.38 21.57
CA ASP A 112 -2.73 -9.36 22.25
C ASP A 112 -2.68 -8.03 21.46
N ARG A 113 -3.35 -8.02 20.31
CA ARG A 113 -3.46 -6.87 19.41
C ARG A 113 -4.87 -6.75 18.87
N ARG A 114 -5.27 -5.51 18.60
CA ARG A 114 -6.58 -5.22 17.99
C ARG A 114 -6.61 -5.43 16.48
N PHE A 115 -5.46 -5.65 15.86
CA PHE A 115 -5.33 -5.79 14.41
C PHE A 115 -4.02 -6.52 14.07
N VAL A 116 -4.10 -7.48 13.17
CA VAL A 116 -2.94 -8.20 12.62
C VAL A 116 -3.18 -8.57 11.16
N TRP A 117 -2.20 -8.28 10.30
CA TRP A 117 -2.25 -8.75 8.92
C TRP A 117 -2.03 -10.26 8.86
N LEU A 118 -2.97 -10.99 8.29
CA LEU A 118 -2.85 -12.43 8.03
C LEU A 118 -2.20 -12.69 6.68
N ALA A 119 -2.72 -12.05 5.62
CA ALA A 119 -2.12 -12.00 4.30
C ALA A 119 -2.51 -10.71 3.60
N ARG A 120 -1.62 -10.16 2.78
CA ARG A 120 -1.88 -8.93 2.01
C ARG A 120 -1.81 -9.21 0.52
N LYS A 121 -2.58 -8.43 -0.24
CA LYS A 121 -2.58 -8.39 -1.71
C LYS A 121 -2.78 -9.77 -2.33
N LEU A 122 -3.87 -10.42 -1.91
CA LEU A 122 -4.25 -11.75 -2.38
C LEU A 122 -4.44 -11.80 -3.90
N ASP A 123 -4.22 -12.97 -4.46
CA ASP A 123 -4.63 -13.22 -5.83
C ASP A 123 -6.17 -13.29 -5.94
N PRO A 124 -6.75 -12.93 -7.09
CA PRO A 124 -8.21 -12.87 -7.24
C PRO A 124 -8.93 -14.18 -6.94
N GLU A 125 -8.27 -15.32 -7.13
CA GLU A 125 -8.83 -16.62 -6.80
C GLU A 125 -8.87 -16.87 -5.29
N GLN A 126 -7.82 -16.49 -4.57
CA GLN A 126 -7.78 -16.55 -3.10
C GLN A 126 -8.89 -15.67 -2.50
N GLY A 127 -9.07 -14.44 -3.04
CA GLY A 127 -10.14 -13.54 -2.63
C GLY A 127 -11.51 -14.15 -2.78
N ARG A 128 -11.83 -14.72 -3.96
CA ARG A 128 -13.13 -15.39 -4.20
C ARG A 128 -13.38 -16.59 -3.27
N ARG A 129 -12.33 -17.32 -2.86
CA ARG A 129 -12.45 -18.40 -1.88
C ARG A 129 -12.72 -17.87 -0.48
N LEU A 130 -12.09 -16.75 -0.13
CA LEU A 130 -12.27 -16.09 1.15
C LEU A 130 -13.69 -15.54 1.33
N ASP A 131 -14.26 -14.91 0.30
CA ASP A 131 -15.61 -14.34 0.33
C ASP A 131 -16.71 -15.37 0.65
N ARG A 132 -16.42 -16.66 0.47
CA ARG A 132 -17.32 -17.76 0.81
C ARG A 132 -17.26 -18.18 2.29
N LEU A 133 -16.27 -17.65 3.02
CA LEU A 133 -16.09 -17.93 4.43
C LEU A 133 -16.57 -16.73 5.25
N SER A 134 -17.47 -17.02 6.20
CA SER A 134 -17.84 -16.06 7.23
C SER A 134 -17.14 -16.48 8.52
N LEU A 135 -16.09 -15.76 8.91
CA LEU A 135 -15.27 -16.08 10.08
C LEU A 135 -15.26 -14.89 11.04
N ASP A 136 -15.67 -15.13 12.28
CA ASP A 136 -15.65 -14.10 13.31
C ASP A 136 -14.22 -13.62 13.57
N GLY A 137 -14.08 -12.30 13.67
CA GLY A 137 -12.79 -11.68 13.89
C GLY A 137 -11.85 -11.62 12.66
N ILE A 138 -12.31 -12.05 11.48
CA ILE A 138 -11.58 -11.92 10.22
C ILE A 138 -12.24 -10.86 9.35
N GLY A 139 -11.45 -9.91 8.87
CA GLY A 139 -11.91 -8.85 7.98
C GLY A 139 -11.11 -8.81 6.68
N VAL A 140 -11.73 -8.22 5.68
CA VAL A 140 -11.15 -8.00 4.35
C VAL A 140 -11.13 -6.51 4.06
N VAL A 141 -10.05 -6.05 3.44
CA VAL A 141 -9.90 -4.67 2.97
C VAL A 141 -9.35 -4.69 1.55
N MET A 142 -9.81 -3.75 0.73
CA MET A 142 -9.25 -3.56 -0.61
C MET A 142 -7.98 -2.72 -0.54
N GLU A 143 -6.91 -3.21 -1.16
CA GLU A 143 -5.63 -2.50 -1.29
C GLU A 143 -5.22 -2.42 -2.76
N GLY A 144 -4.54 -1.35 -3.14
CA GLY A 144 -3.93 -1.23 -4.46
C GLY A 144 -2.72 -2.15 -4.58
N ARG A 145 -2.66 -2.97 -5.64
CA ARG A 145 -1.50 -3.76 -6.02
C ARG A 145 -0.98 -3.27 -7.37
N ARG A 146 0.32 -2.98 -7.44
CA ARG A 146 0.96 -2.69 -8.71
C ARG A 146 1.02 -3.95 -9.56
N PHE A 147 0.62 -3.83 -10.81
CA PHE A 147 0.56 -4.94 -11.75
C PHE A 147 1.22 -4.56 -13.07
N TYR A 148 2.05 -5.46 -13.58
CA TYR A 148 2.79 -5.33 -14.83
C TYR A 148 2.24 -6.36 -15.80
N PRO A 149 1.30 -5.96 -16.69
CA PRO A 149 0.54 -6.91 -17.51
C PRO A 149 1.40 -7.64 -18.56
N LYS A 150 2.60 -7.12 -18.83
CA LYS A 150 3.55 -7.73 -19.79
C LYS A 150 4.60 -8.63 -19.11
N GLY A 151 4.46 -8.88 -17.78
CA GLY A 151 5.39 -9.70 -17.01
C GLY A 151 6.83 -9.20 -17.14
N PRO A 152 7.79 -10.04 -17.57
CA PRO A 152 9.20 -9.70 -17.65
C PRO A 152 9.56 -8.58 -18.64
N LEU A 153 8.66 -8.26 -19.59
CA LEU A 153 8.95 -7.25 -20.60
C LEU A 153 9.20 -5.89 -19.95
N LEU A 154 10.31 -5.25 -20.30
CA LEU A 154 10.72 -3.93 -19.82
C LEU A 154 11.02 -3.85 -18.31
N ALA A 155 11.15 -4.99 -17.63
CA ALA A 155 11.25 -5.04 -16.17
C ALA A 155 12.40 -4.18 -15.59
N HIS A 156 13.59 -4.19 -16.23
CA HIS A 156 14.73 -3.41 -15.77
C HIS A 156 14.56 -1.89 -15.95
N VAL A 157 13.71 -1.46 -16.87
CA VAL A 157 13.40 -0.04 -17.07
C VAL A 157 12.27 0.40 -16.13
N LEU A 158 11.17 -0.36 -16.09
CA LEU A 158 10.04 -0.06 -15.22
C LEU A 158 10.46 -0.12 -13.75
N GLY A 159 11.27 -1.12 -13.39
CA GLY A 159 11.49 -1.45 -12.00
C GLY A 159 10.27 -2.12 -11.38
N PHE A 160 10.07 -1.92 -10.09
CA PHE A 160 8.93 -2.46 -9.36
C PHE A 160 8.60 -1.61 -8.13
N SER A 161 7.39 -1.81 -7.60
CA SER A 161 6.96 -1.20 -6.35
C SER A 161 6.94 -2.20 -5.20
N GLY A 162 7.11 -1.67 -3.98
CA GLY A 162 7.05 -2.43 -2.73
C GLY A 162 5.62 -2.79 -2.31
N MET A 163 5.56 -3.44 -1.14
CA MET A 163 4.29 -3.89 -0.56
C MET A 163 3.37 -2.72 -0.17
N ASP A 164 3.95 -1.58 0.19
CA ASP A 164 3.19 -0.38 0.58
C ASP A 164 2.98 0.60 -0.58
N GLY A 165 3.31 0.17 -1.82
CA GLY A 165 3.03 0.91 -3.04
C GLY A 165 4.11 1.90 -3.48
N GLU A 166 5.21 2.04 -2.71
CA GLU A 166 6.38 2.86 -3.03
C GLU A 166 7.18 2.27 -4.19
N GLY A 167 7.70 3.10 -5.08
CA GLY A 167 8.60 2.68 -6.15
C GLY A 167 10.00 2.38 -5.61
N LEU A 168 10.49 1.17 -5.82
CA LEU A 168 11.78 0.71 -5.29
C LEU A 168 12.91 0.75 -6.32
N GLU A 169 12.61 0.55 -7.58
CA GLU A 169 13.59 0.49 -8.66
C GLU A 169 13.07 1.12 -9.96
N GLY A 170 13.97 1.46 -10.87
CA GLY A 170 13.68 1.91 -12.23
C GLY A 170 12.83 3.19 -12.31
N VAL A 171 11.95 3.23 -13.30
CA VAL A 171 11.01 4.33 -13.54
C VAL A 171 10.06 4.51 -12.37
N GLU A 172 9.62 3.41 -11.74
CA GLU A 172 8.77 3.44 -10.56
C GLU A 172 9.41 4.24 -9.42
N HIS A 173 10.70 4.03 -9.16
CA HIS A 173 11.45 4.77 -8.14
C HIS A 173 11.77 6.21 -8.58
N ARG A 174 12.26 6.37 -9.82
CA ARG A 174 12.71 7.68 -10.31
C ARG A 174 11.57 8.70 -10.39
N TYR A 175 10.36 8.24 -10.70
CA TYR A 175 9.16 9.07 -10.84
C TYR A 175 8.17 8.90 -9.68
N GLU A 176 8.62 8.36 -8.53
CA GLU A 176 7.81 8.19 -7.33
C GLU A 176 6.99 9.44 -6.95
N PRO A 177 7.56 10.66 -6.92
CA PRO A 177 6.80 11.86 -6.54
C PRO A 177 5.64 12.21 -7.48
N TYR A 178 5.67 11.72 -8.72
CA TYR A 178 4.64 11.96 -9.72
C TYR A 178 3.63 10.81 -9.80
N LEU A 179 4.12 9.58 -9.70
CA LEU A 179 3.31 8.36 -9.80
C LEU A 179 2.51 8.11 -8.53
N HIS A 180 3.03 8.46 -7.37
CA HIS A 180 2.37 8.24 -6.09
C HIS A 180 1.14 9.15 -5.97
N GLY A 181 0.00 8.58 -5.56
CA GLY A 181 -1.20 9.34 -5.27
C GLY A 181 -1.08 10.12 -3.95
N GLU A 182 -1.90 11.13 -3.79
CA GLU A 182 -1.92 11.94 -2.58
C GLU A 182 -2.26 11.07 -1.35
N LYS A 183 -1.48 11.18 -0.28
CA LYS A 183 -1.83 10.61 1.04
C LYS A 183 -2.67 11.60 1.81
N ARG A 184 -3.89 11.21 2.16
CA ARG A 184 -4.78 12.01 2.99
C ARG A 184 -5.09 11.31 4.30
N MET A 185 -4.86 11.99 5.39
CA MET A 185 -5.32 11.55 6.71
C MET A 185 -6.78 11.94 6.87
N MET A 186 -7.66 10.96 7.03
CA MET A 186 -9.07 11.20 7.28
C MET A 186 -9.42 10.74 8.69
N VAL A 187 -10.15 11.59 9.39
CA VAL A 187 -10.69 11.27 10.73
C VAL A 187 -12.09 10.70 10.53
N LEU A 188 -12.23 9.41 10.78
CA LEU A 188 -13.52 8.72 10.73
C LEU A 188 -14.15 8.70 12.13
N GLN A 189 -15.44 8.99 12.22
CA GLN A 189 -16.20 8.82 13.46
C GLN A 189 -16.72 7.39 13.57
N ARG A 190 -16.69 6.84 14.77
CA ARG A 190 -17.32 5.57 15.10
C ARG A 190 -18.57 5.79 15.94
N ASP A 191 -19.62 5.04 15.66
CA ASP A 191 -20.78 4.97 16.56
C ASP A 191 -20.45 4.19 17.85
N ALA A 192 -21.37 4.19 18.79
CA ALA A 192 -21.23 3.48 20.07
C ALA A 192 -21.11 1.94 19.89
N LEU A 193 -21.49 1.39 18.75
CA LEU A 193 -21.39 -0.02 18.40
C LEU A 193 -20.10 -0.35 17.66
N GLY A 194 -19.25 0.68 17.39
CA GLY A 194 -17.97 0.51 16.70
C GLY A 194 -18.05 0.54 15.17
N HIS A 195 -19.23 0.78 14.59
CA HIS A 195 -19.37 0.96 13.14
C HIS A 195 -18.81 2.29 12.70
N THR A 196 -18.10 2.29 11.58
CA THR A 196 -17.56 3.51 11.00
C THR A 196 -18.67 4.32 10.34
N VAL A 197 -18.93 5.52 10.85
CA VAL A 197 -19.86 6.46 10.24
C VAL A 197 -19.08 7.38 9.30
N PHE A 198 -19.40 7.31 8.00
CA PHE A 198 -18.85 8.25 7.02
C PHE A 198 -19.70 9.53 7.05
N PRO A 199 -19.13 10.70 7.35
CA PRO A 199 -19.85 11.95 7.23
C PRO A 199 -20.37 12.15 5.80
N LYS A 200 -21.61 12.61 5.66
CA LYS A 200 -22.18 12.98 4.35
C LYS A 200 -21.28 14.03 3.68
N GLY A 201 -20.87 13.79 2.42
CA GLY A 201 -19.95 14.64 1.66
C GLY A 201 -18.47 14.17 1.70
N MET A 202 -18.14 13.09 2.40
CA MET A 202 -16.77 12.56 2.47
C MET A 202 -16.34 11.87 1.17
N MET A 203 -17.28 11.32 0.40
CA MET A 203 -17.01 10.73 -0.92
C MET A 203 -16.55 11.76 -1.97
N GLU A 204 -16.88 13.04 -1.78
CA GLU A 204 -16.47 14.11 -2.70
C GLU A 204 -14.99 14.51 -2.55
N ARG A 205 -14.29 13.99 -1.55
CA ARG A 205 -12.89 14.30 -1.25
C ARG A 205 -11.99 13.06 -1.29
N SER A 206 -12.20 12.20 -2.27
CA SER A 206 -11.26 11.09 -2.52
C SER A 206 -9.84 11.64 -2.74
N PRO A 207 -8.80 10.97 -2.23
CA PRO A 207 -7.42 11.39 -2.48
C PRO A 207 -7.15 11.47 -3.97
N THR A 208 -6.39 12.49 -4.38
CA THR A 208 -6.03 12.68 -5.78
C THR A 208 -5.15 11.52 -6.26
N PRO A 209 -5.48 10.87 -7.40
CA PRO A 209 -4.61 9.84 -7.96
C PRO A 209 -3.29 10.44 -8.44
N GLY A 210 -2.25 9.64 -8.49
CA GLY A 210 -0.96 10.01 -9.07
C GLY A 210 -1.07 10.29 -10.58
N HIS A 211 -0.08 10.99 -11.10
CA HIS A 211 -0.01 11.32 -12.52
C HIS A 211 0.34 10.09 -13.36
N ASN A 212 -0.25 9.98 -14.54
CA ASN A 212 0.13 8.97 -15.52
C ASN A 212 1.45 9.38 -16.20
N LEU A 213 2.27 8.40 -16.55
CA LEU A 213 3.55 8.59 -17.21
C LEU A 213 3.55 7.92 -18.57
N THR A 214 3.87 8.67 -19.62
CA THR A 214 4.09 8.14 -20.98
C THR A 214 5.59 8.06 -21.23
N LEU A 215 6.08 6.86 -21.54
CA LEU A 215 7.48 6.62 -21.90
C LEU A 215 7.70 6.80 -23.41
N THR A 216 8.93 7.06 -23.79
CA THR A 216 9.35 7.04 -25.21
C THR A 216 9.48 5.64 -25.78
N ILE A 217 9.45 4.62 -24.94
CA ILE A 217 9.54 3.21 -25.28
C ILE A 217 8.41 2.80 -26.23
N ASP A 218 8.76 1.99 -27.23
CA ASP A 218 7.84 1.28 -28.09
C ASP A 218 7.78 -0.19 -27.66
N GLU A 219 6.60 -0.65 -27.23
CA GLU A 219 6.42 -2.03 -26.73
C GLU A 219 6.86 -3.09 -27.75
N VAL A 220 6.57 -2.86 -29.04
CA VAL A 220 6.88 -3.84 -30.10
C VAL A 220 8.37 -3.92 -30.32
N ILE A 221 9.05 -2.78 -30.41
CA ILE A 221 10.51 -2.74 -30.56
C ILE A 221 11.16 -3.35 -29.32
N GLN A 222 10.69 -3.01 -28.12
CA GLN A 222 11.19 -3.58 -26.86
C GLN A 222 11.09 -5.12 -26.85
N TYR A 223 9.95 -5.67 -27.27
CA TYR A 223 9.74 -7.11 -27.33
C TYR A 223 10.74 -7.78 -28.28
N ILE A 224 10.94 -7.21 -29.48
CA ILE A 224 11.90 -7.73 -30.45
C ILE A 224 13.31 -7.70 -29.86
N VAL A 225 13.70 -6.57 -29.29
CA VAL A 225 15.03 -6.35 -28.72
C VAL A 225 15.33 -7.32 -27.57
N GLU A 226 14.39 -7.53 -26.66
CA GLU A 226 14.58 -8.48 -25.57
C GLU A 226 14.70 -9.92 -26.05
N ARG A 227 13.88 -10.33 -27.01
CA ARG A 227 13.95 -11.66 -27.60
C ARG A 227 15.31 -11.91 -28.26
N GLU A 228 15.75 -11.01 -29.14
CA GLU A 228 17.00 -11.14 -29.86
C GLU A 228 18.22 -11.08 -28.91
N LEU A 229 18.14 -10.25 -27.87
CA LEU A 229 19.19 -10.18 -26.86
C LEU A 229 19.30 -11.49 -26.05
N GLU A 230 18.18 -12.08 -25.67
CA GLU A 230 18.16 -13.32 -24.89
C GLU A 230 18.75 -14.47 -25.73
N ASP A 231 18.39 -14.54 -26.99
CA ASP A 231 18.96 -15.49 -27.98
C ASP A 231 20.48 -15.28 -28.17
N ALA A 232 20.92 -14.02 -28.30
CA ALA A 232 22.34 -13.70 -28.46
C ALA A 232 23.16 -14.09 -27.23
N VAL A 233 22.66 -13.75 -26.00
CA VAL A 233 23.30 -14.11 -24.74
C VAL A 233 23.41 -15.62 -24.58
N SER A 234 22.34 -16.36 -24.93
CA SER A 234 22.32 -17.82 -24.88
C SER A 234 23.31 -18.45 -25.86
N ARG A 235 23.32 -18.03 -27.14
CA ARG A 235 24.22 -18.54 -28.16
C ARG A 235 25.69 -18.25 -27.83
N ALA A 236 25.94 -17.04 -27.30
CA ALA A 236 27.30 -16.65 -26.91
C ALA A 236 27.74 -17.24 -25.55
N ARG A 237 26.83 -17.92 -24.84
CA ARG A 237 27.05 -18.36 -23.45
C ARG A 237 27.57 -17.22 -22.56
N ALA A 238 27.09 -16.00 -22.82
CA ALA A 238 27.48 -14.82 -22.06
C ALA A 238 26.78 -14.78 -20.69
N LYS A 239 27.38 -14.13 -19.71
CA LYS A 239 26.81 -13.96 -18.36
C LYS A 239 25.66 -12.98 -18.36
N SER A 240 25.73 -11.95 -19.19
CA SER A 240 24.73 -10.90 -19.35
C SER A 240 24.89 -10.21 -20.69
N GLY A 241 23.89 -9.45 -21.07
CA GLY A 241 23.91 -8.58 -22.23
C GLY A 241 22.98 -7.39 -22.07
N THR A 242 23.27 -6.33 -22.81
CA THR A 242 22.43 -5.14 -22.87
C THR A 242 22.26 -4.68 -24.30
N MET A 243 21.08 -4.13 -24.64
CA MET A 243 20.79 -3.58 -25.95
C MET A 243 19.91 -2.33 -25.79
N ILE A 244 20.29 -1.23 -26.43
CA ILE A 244 19.54 0.03 -26.42
C ILE A 244 19.25 0.43 -27.87
N VAL A 245 18.01 0.84 -28.13
CA VAL A 245 17.58 1.37 -29.42
C VAL A 245 17.17 2.82 -29.24
N LEU A 246 17.76 3.69 -30.03
CA LEU A 246 17.53 5.13 -30.01
C LEU A 246 16.96 5.59 -31.35
N ASP A 247 16.06 6.57 -31.30
CA ASP A 247 15.71 7.36 -32.47
C ASP A 247 16.83 8.39 -32.73
N PRO A 248 17.55 8.32 -33.85
CA PRO A 248 18.70 9.18 -34.09
C PRO A 248 18.31 10.65 -34.31
N LYS A 249 17.04 10.93 -34.63
CA LYS A 249 16.57 12.32 -34.87
C LYS A 249 16.21 13.04 -33.58
N THR A 250 15.67 12.33 -32.60
CA THR A 250 15.12 12.91 -31.37
C THR A 250 15.94 12.56 -30.13
N GLY A 251 16.79 11.52 -30.20
CA GLY A 251 17.49 10.94 -29.04
C GLY A 251 16.58 10.12 -28.14
N ALA A 252 15.31 9.92 -28.52
CA ALA A 252 14.36 9.15 -27.72
C ALA A 252 14.78 7.67 -27.62
N VAL A 253 14.77 7.13 -26.40
CA VAL A 253 15.00 5.70 -26.17
C VAL A 253 13.72 4.94 -26.55
N LEU A 254 13.79 4.14 -27.60
CA LEU A 254 12.68 3.32 -28.08
C LEU A 254 12.65 1.94 -27.44
N ALA A 255 13.80 1.40 -27.07
CA ALA A 255 13.92 0.16 -26.30
C ALA A 255 15.20 0.16 -25.47
N MET A 256 15.15 -0.51 -24.32
CA MET A 256 16.31 -0.77 -23.47
C MET A 256 16.13 -2.13 -22.80
N ALA A 257 16.95 -3.09 -23.21
CA ALA A 257 16.89 -4.48 -22.77
C ALA A 257 18.13 -4.88 -21.97
N VAL A 258 17.92 -5.72 -20.97
CA VAL A 258 18.95 -6.35 -20.16
C VAL A 258 18.65 -7.83 -20.03
N SER A 259 19.63 -8.69 -20.25
CA SER A 259 19.55 -10.13 -20.00
C SER A 259 20.55 -10.54 -18.91
N PRO A 260 20.17 -11.43 -17.96
CA PRO A 260 18.92 -12.16 -17.85
C PRO A 260 17.76 -11.31 -17.32
N ARG A 261 16.54 -11.60 -17.77
CA ARG A 261 15.31 -10.90 -17.36
C ARG A 261 14.82 -11.35 -15.99
N PHE A 262 13.92 -10.57 -15.38
CA PHE A 262 13.15 -10.93 -14.19
C PHE A 262 11.68 -10.54 -14.36
N ASP A 263 10.79 -11.09 -13.54
CA ASP A 263 9.38 -10.69 -13.51
C ASP A 263 9.16 -9.69 -12.36
N PRO A 264 8.74 -8.45 -12.64
CA PRO A 264 8.47 -7.44 -11.61
C PRO A 264 7.25 -7.76 -10.75
N ASN A 265 6.39 -8.71 -11.16
CA ASN A 265 5.30 -9.22 -10.33
C ASN A 265 5.77 -10.25 -9.29
N ALA A 266 7.01 -10.77 -9.36
CA ALA A 266 7.52 -11.87 -8.54
C ALA A 266 8.94 -11.60 -7.99
N VAL A 267 9.19 -10.38 -7.48
CA VAL A 267 10.55 -9.94 -7.04
C VAL A 267 10.97 -10.43 -5.66
N SER A 268 10.05 -10.88 -4.80
CA SER A 268 10.32 -11.17 -3.38
C SER A 268 11.40 -12.22 -3.13
N ALA A 269 11.67 -13.09 -4.09
CA ALA A 269 12.68 -14.16 -3.99
C ALA A 269 13.99 -13.85 -4.74
N LEU A 270 14.13 -12.66 -5.34
CA LEU A 270 15.26 -12.31 -6.18
C LEU A 270 16.32 -11.50 -5.43
N SER A 271 17.60 -11.74 -5.72
CA SER A 271 18.72 -10.91 -5.25
C SER A 271 18.77 -9.59 -6.04
N SER A 272 19.33 -8.54 -5.42
CA SER A 272 19.46 -7.21 -6.03
C SER A 272 20.22 -7.23 -7.37
N ASP A 273 21.12 -8.17 -7.54
CA ASP A 273 21.87 -8.33 -8.79
C ASP A 273 21.02 -8.73 -10.00
N ARG A 274 19.81 -9.26 -9.76
CA ARG A 274 18.86 -9.69 -10.79
C ARG A 274 18.01 -8.58 -11.37
N TRP A 275 17.68 -7.55 -10.58
CA TRP A 275 16.83 -6.42 -11.04
C TRP A 275 17.61 -5.16 -11.42
N ARG A 276 18.92 -5.13 -11.13
CA ARG A 276 19.78 -3.99 -11.47
C ARG A 276 19.83 -3.77 -12.99
N ASN A 277 19.54 -2.55 -13.44
CA ASN A 277 19.63 -2.18 -14.82
C ASN A 277 21.10 -2.00 -15.25
N ARG A 278 21.72 -3.08 -15.74
CA ARG A 278 23.14 -3.10 -16.13
C ARG A 278 23.48 -2.14 -17.27
N ALA A 279 22.50 -1.80 -18.11
CA ALA A 279 22.69 -0.81 -19.17
C ALA A 279 23.02 0.60 -18.64
N LEU A 280 22.62 0.89 -17.37
CA LEU A 280 22.83 2.18 -16.73
C LEU A 280 23.90 2.14 -15.62
N THR A 281 24.09 0.99 -14.99
CA THR A 281 24.90 0.89 -13.76
C THR A 281 26.27 0.25 -13.96
N ASP A 282 26.44 -0.58 -15.01
CA ASP A 282 27.70 -1.28 -15.24
C ASP A 282 28.67 -0.42 -16.07
N ALA A 283 29.86 -0.19 -15.54
CA ALA A 283 30.94 0.41 -16.31
C ALA A 283 31.59 -0.65 -17.21
N TYR A 284 31.86 -0.30 -18.43
CA TYR A 284 32.57 -1.15 -19.39
C TYR A 284 33.59 -0.34 -20.19
N GLU A 285 34.60 -1.00 -20.71
CA GLU A 285 35.58 -0.41 -21.60
C GLU A 285 35.03 -0.37 -23.03
N PRO A 286 34.72 0.85 -23.59
CA PRO A 286 34.01 0.97 -24.85
C PRO A 286 34.81 0.55 -26.07
N GLY A 287 36.12 0.52 -25.98
CA GLY A 287 37.01 0.17 -27.09
C GLY A 287 36.76 1.02 -28.34
N SER A 288 36.76 0.35 -29.55
CA SER A 288 36.58 1.03 -30.84
C SER A 288 35.21 1.72 -31.00
N THR A 289 34.23 1.46 -30.13
CA THR A 289 32.94 2.17 -30.17
C THR A 289 33.07 3.66 -29.86
N MET A 290 34.12 4.04 -29.12
CA MET A 290 34.44 5.47 -28.89
C MET A 290 34.80 6.24 -30.16
N LYS A 291 35.28 5.55 -31.23
CA LYS A 291 35.63 6.21 -32.49
C LYS A 291 34.42 6.89 -33.14
N ALA A 292 33.22 6.33 -33.01
CA ALA A 292 32.00 6.93 -33.53
C ALA A 292 31.70 8.27 -32.83
N MET A 293 31.87 8.36 -31.52
CA MET A 293 31.70 9.60 -30.76
C MET A 293 32.77 10.65 -31.11
N MET A 294 34.02 10.20 -31.24
CA MET A 294 35.12 11.08 -31.67
C MET A 294 34.89 11.64 -33.08
N ALA A 295 34.46 10.78 -34.03
CA ALA A 295 34.12 11.25 -35.36
C ALA A 295 32.95 12.22 -35.38
N ALA A 296 31.92 11.98 -34.61
CA ALA A 296 30.78 12.90 -34.46
C ALA A 296 31.22 14.27 -33.89
N ALA A 297 32.05 14.26 -32.83
CA ALA A 297 32.61 15.49 -32.26
C ALA A 297 33.51 16.23 -33.26
N ALA A 298 34.37 15.54 -34.02
CA ALA A 298 35.22 16.17 -35.02
C ALA A 298 34.38 16.82 -36.16
N ILE A 299 33.31 16.17 -36.59
CA ILE A 299 32.37 16.74 -37.58
C ILE A 299 31.69 18.00 -37.03
N GLU A 300 31.24 17.99 -35.79
CA GLU A 300 30.58 19.13 -35.16
C GLU A 300 31.52 20.31 -35.00
N GLU A 301 32.77 20.06 -34.60
CA GLU A 301 33.81 21.07 -34.41
C GLU A 301 34.50 21.43 -35.75
N ARG A 302 34.13 20.79 -36.86
CA ARG A 302 34.69 20.99 -38.23
C ARG A 302 36.21 20.79 -38.29
N VAL A 303 36.74 19.80 -37.55
CA VAL A 303 38.18 19.43 -37.55
C VAL A 303 38.45 18.21 -38.42
#